data_477a8593ec1bd09e37e57adecd7cc78c
#
_entry.id   477a8593ec1bd09e37e57adecd7cc78c
#
_cell.length_a   1.000
_cell.length_b   1.000
_cell.length_c   1.000
_cell.angle_alpha   90.00
_cell.angle_beta   90.00
_cell.angle_gamma   90.00
#
_symmetry.space_group_name_H-M   'P 1'
#
loop_
_entity.id
_entity.type
_entity.pdbx_description
1 polymer ?
#
loop_
_entity_poly.entity_id
_entity_poly.type
_entity_poly.pdbx_seq_one_letter_code
_entity_poly.pdbx_strand_id
1 'polypeptide(L)'
;VKRAVAALAAALLLASGASGGAPPRVDQALIDGDAMPPKLSAFGLFAANDPARPVASFAYTLNTPLFSDYAEKHRFISIPAGTKAHVREDGTIDFPVGTVIVKSFGWPDRDGGRPVETRLLIHRATGWTALPYIWDADGQDASLAIAGRRVPVTFKSPDGEAHSIRYAVPNKNQCKECHNLAGVIEPIGPNARNLVLPAAMTGDATRLYFDNPEALKPVLPRWDDPKSGTVQERARAYLDVNCSHCHNPQGSASNSGLFLRWTDPVGVNYGIGKRPTAAGRGSGGMDFAIKPGDPDHSFLIYRLESLDPGIAMPELGRGVVHKEGVALLRQWIAEMPKEGG
;
A
#
# COMPACT_ATOMS: atom_id res chain seq x y z
N VAL A 1 45.46 47.73 42.57
CA VAL A 1 45.64 46.32 42.88
C VAL A 1 44.24 45.67 42.87
N LYS A 2 43.94 44.98 41.75
CA LYS A 2 42.64 44.28 41.56
C LYS A 2 42.86 42.83 41.94
N ARG A 3 42.06 42.31 42.87
CA ARG A 3 42.01 40.89 43.18
C ARG A 3 40.70 40.33 42.54
N ALA A 4 40.83 39.38 41.62
CA ALA A 4 39.74 38.60 41.04
C ALA A 4 39.37 37.49 42.03
N VAL A 5 38.04 37.39 42.29
CA VAL A 5 37.45 36.28 43.05
C VAL A 5 36.87 35.32 41.98
N ALA A 6 37.45 34.14 41.89
CA ALA A 6 36.92 33.05 41.05
C ALA A 6 35.83 32.32 41.86
N ALA A 7 34.60 32.34 41.36
CA ALA A 7 33.53 31.54 41.90
C ALA A 7 33.50 30.19 41.19
N LEU A 8 33.72 29.10 41.92
CA LEU A 8 33.56 27.72 41.48
C LEU A 8 32.09 27.37 41.52
N ALA A 9 31.45 27.25 40.38
CA ALA A 9 30.11 26.67 40.23
C ALA A 9 30.25 25.15 40.10
N ALA A 10 29.96 24.40 41.14
CA ALA A 10 29.82 22.96 41.09
C ALA A 10 28.50 22.60 40.43
N ALA A 11 28.55 22.14 39.17
CA ALA A 11 27.38 21.56 38.49
C ALA A 11 27.16 20.13 39.01
N LEU A 12 26.12 19.94 39.82
CA LEU A 12 25.61 18.61 40.14
C LEU A 12 24.97 18.04 38.86
N LEU A 13 25.65 17.16 38.19
CA LEU A 13 25.07 16.26 37.18
C LEU A 13 24.21 15.23 37.90
N LEU A 14 22.91 15.47 37.94
CA LEU A 14 21.93 14.44 38.23
C LEU A 14 21.97 13.45 37.05
N ALA A 15 22.67 12.33 37.20
CA ALA A 15 22.58 11.19 36.32
C ALA A 15 21.19 10.59 36.48
N SER A 16 20.26 11.01 35.62
CA SER A 16 19.01 10.29 35.39
C SER A 16 19.39 8.92 34.84
N GLY A 17 19.23 7.88 35.65
CA GLY A 17 19.43 6.50 35.26
C GLY A 17 18.45 6.14 34.12
N ALA A 18 18.86 6.35 32.88
CA ALA A 18 18.24 5.70 31.77
C ALA A 18 18.53 4.21 31.94
N SER A 19 17.49 3.42 32.18
CA SER A 19 17.55 1.95 32.08
C SER A 19 18.09 1.63 30.68
N GLY A 20 19.38 1.27 30.62
CA GLY A 20 20.08 0.93 29.40
C GLY A 20 19.60 -0.40 28.84
N GLY A 21 18.41 -0.41 28.26
CA GLY A 21 18.01 -1.47 27.34
C GLY A 21 18.91 -1.40 26.10
N ALA A 22 19.33 -2.56 25.58
CA ALA A 22 20.02 -2.62 24.30
C ALA A 22 19.23 -1.84 23.24
N PRO A 23 19.89 -1.14 22.29
CA PRO A 23 19.16 -0.42 21.26
C PRO A 23 18.22 -1.39 20.53
N PRO A 24 17.02 -0.92 20.14
CA PRO A 24 16.06 -1.77 19.46
C PRO A 24 16.70 -2.35 18.18
N ARG A 25 16.61 -3.65 18.02
CA ARG A 25 17.22 -4.39 16.93
C ARG A 25 16.20 -5.34 16.31
N VAL A 26 16.18 -5.34 14.98
CA VAL A 26 15.38 -6.30 14.22
C VAL A 26 15.85 -7.73 14.49
N ASP A 27 14.94 -8.64 14.82
CA ASP A 27 15.23 -10.06 14.99
C ASP A 27 15.29 -10.74 13.61
N GLN A 28 16.47 -10.75 13.01
CA GLN A 28 16.69 -11.32 11.69
C GLN A 28 16.45 -12.85 11.68
N ALA A 29 16.68 -13.55 12.78
CA ALA A 29 16.45 -14.99 12.86
C ALA A 29 14.96 -15.34 12.75
N LEU A 30 14.07 -14.51 13.33
CA LEU A 30 12.63 -14.66 13.15
C LEU A 30 12.16 -14.30 11.74
N ILE A 31 12.82 -13.37 11.08
CA ILE A 31 12.51 -12.98 9.70
C ILE A 31 12.90 -14.10 8.75
N ASP A 32 14.11 -14.62 8.88
CA ASP A 32 14.66 -15.67 8.00
C ASP A 32 14.00 -17.03 8.22
N GLY A 33 13.53 -17.30 9.43
CA GLY A 33 12.84 -18.54 9.79
C GLY A 33 11.37 -18.57 9.40
N ASP A 34 10.71 -19.74 9.59
CA ASP A 34 9.29 -19.96 9.26
C ASP A 34 8.32 -19.59 10.40
N ALA A 35 8.84 -19.11 11.52
CA ALA A 35 8.02 -18.76 12.67
C ALA A 35 7.01 -17.63 12.35
N MET A 36 5.85 -17.73 12.98
CA MET A 36 4.78 -16.73 12.94
C MET A 36 4.49 -16.27 14.36
N PRO A 37 5.30 -15.37 14.93
CA PRO A 37 5.16 -14.92 16.30
C PRO A 37 3.73 -14.41 16.60
N PRO A 38 3.15 -14.72 17.76
CA PRO A 38 1.81 -14.24 18.11
C PRO A 38 1.74 -12.72 18.31
N LYS A 39 2.87 -12.08 18.56
CA LYS A 39 3.00 -10.64 18.79
C LYS A 39 3.97 -10.00 17.79
N LEU A 40 3.59 -8.82 17.30
CA LEU A 40 4.37 -8.05 16.31
C LEU A 40 5.72 -7.60 16.89
N SER A 41 5.73 -7.23 18.18
CA SER A 41 6.92 -6.78 18.90
C SER A 41 8.08 -7.77 18.84
N ALA A 42 7.81 -9.07 18.70
CA ALA A 42 8.83 -10.11 18.61
C ALA A 42 9.84 -9.88 17.47
N PHE A 43 9.43 -9.24 16.37
CA PHE A 43 10.32 -8.95 15.24
C PHE A 43 11.27 -7.78 15.50
N GLY A 44 11.03 -6.94 16.53
CA GLY A 44 11.82 -5.75 16.79
C GLY A 44 11.79 -4.68 15.70
N LEU A 45 10.74 -4.66 14.87
CA LEU A 45 10.61 -3.76 13.71
C LEU A 45 10.34 -2.31 14.11
N PHE A 46 9.88 -2.07 15.36
CA PHE A 46 9.52 -0.74 15.84
C PHE A 46 10.15 -0.43 17.20
N ALA A 47 10.73 0.76 17.34
CA ALA A 47 11.20 1.23 18.64
C ALA A 47 10.02 1.49 19.57
N ALA A 48 10.06 0.91 20.79
CA ALA A 48 8.98 0.99 21.77
C ALA A 48 7.59 0.58 21.23
N ASN A 49 7.56 -0.34 20.28
CA ASN A 49 6.36 -0.80 19.56
C ASN A 49 5.55 0.32 18.89
N ASP A 50 6.19 1.45 18.59
CA ASP A 50 5.58 2.59 17.91
C ASP A 50 5.75 2.45 16.39
N PRO A 51 4.68 2.24 15.62
CA PRO A 51 4.76 2.07 14.16
C PRO A 51 5.23 3.31 13.40
N ALA A 52 5.31 4.47 14.06
CA ALA A 52 5.91 5.68 13.50
C ALA A 52 7.44 5.71 13.68
N ARG A 53 8.02 4.78 14.44
CA ARG A 53 9.45 4.71 14.77
C ARG A 53 10.08 3.40 14.30
N PRO A 54 10.23 3.19 12.99
CA PRO A 54 10.78 1.96 12.44
C PRO A 54 12.27 1.82 12.79
N VAL A 55 12.72 0.56 12.92
CA VAL A 55 14.10 0.18 13.21
C VAL A 55 14.74 -0.40 11.97
N ALA A 56 15.99 -0.01 11.68
CA ALA A 56 16.81 -0.54 10.58
C ALA A 56 16.06 -0.62 9.23
N SER A 57 15.31 0.42 8.91
CA SER A 57 14.47 0.48 7.72
C SER A 57 14.36 1.91 7.20
N PHE A 58 13.81 2.06 6.00
CA PHE A 58 13.48 3.37 5.44
C PHE A 58 11.99 3.47 5.12
N ALA A 59 11.44 4.66 5.36
CA ALA A 59 10.08 5.00 4.98
C ALA A 59 9.99 5.22 3.47
N TYR A 60 8.83 4.92 2.87
CA TYR A 60 8.53 5.28 1.51
C TYR A 60 7.07 5.72 1.35
N THR A 61 6.81 6.50 0.31
CA THR A 61 5.48 6.86 -0.13
C THR A 61 5.25 6.41 -1.57
N LEU A 62 4.07 6.64 -2.08
CA LEU A 62 3.69 6.31 -3.46
C LEU A 62 3.09 7.56 -4.11
N ASN A 63 3.39 7.82 -5.38
CA ASN A 63 2.73 8.89 -6.14
C ASN A 63 1.23 8.65 -6.21
N THR A 64 0.82 7.44 -6.55
CA THR A 64 -0.57 7.02 -6.53
C THR A 64 -0.73 5.88 -5.52
N PRO A 65 -1.34 6.12 -4.33
CA PRO A 65 -1.56 5.09 -3.33
C PRO A 65 -2.80 4.25 -3.62
N LEU A 66 -2.75 2.96 -3.24
CA LEU A 66 -3.93 2.09 -3.23
C LEU A 66 -4.99 2.65 -2.26
N PHE A 67 -6.23 2.74 -2.70
CA PHE A 67 -7.37 3.06 -1.84
C PHE A 67 -7.66 1.92 -0.84
N SER A 68 -7.99 2.26 0.39
CA SER A 68 -8.43 1.33 1.44
C SER A 68 -9.25 2.13 2.46
N ASP A 69 -10.51 2.42 2.16
CA ASP A 69 -11.44 3.10 3.06
C ASP A 69 -10.88 4.39 3.68
N TYR A 70 -10.17 5.20 2.90
CA TYR A 70 -9.48 6.43 3.35
C TYR A 70 -8.44 6.21 4.47
N ALA A 71 -8.06 4.98 4.78
CA ALA A 71 -7.01 4.72 5.76
C ALA A 71 -5.68 5.33 5.33
N GLU A 72 -5.04 6.05 6.23
CA GLU A 72 -3.64 6.42 6.10
C GLU A 72 -2.75 5.20 6.23
N LYS A 73 -1.60 5.25 5.56
CA LYS A 73 -0.70 4.10 5.51
C LYS A 73 0.74 4.53 5.77
N HIS A 74 1.29 4.06 6.88
CA HIS A 74 2.73 4.13 7.12
C HIS A 74 3.39 2.92 6.47
N ARG A 75 4.45 3.16 5.70
CA ARG A 75 5.14 2.13 4.91
C ARG A 75 6.63 2.20 5.12
N PHE A 76 7.23 1.03 5.35
CA PHE A 76 8.66 0.88 5.58
C PHE A 76 9.18 -0.35 4.86
N ILE A 77 10.45 -0.31 4.48
CA ILE A 77 11.19 -1.46 3.96
C ILE A 77 12.44 -1.63 4.82
N SER A 78 12.60 -2.82 5.38
CA SER A 78 13.82 -3.27 6.04
C SER A 78 14.53 -4.25 5.13
N ILE A 79 15.76 -3.94 4.73
CA ILE A 79 16.62 -4.79 3.90
C ILE A 79 17.77 -5.25 4.78
N PRO A 80 18.15 -6.54 4.77
CA PRO A 80 19.26 -7.05 5.56
C PRO A 80 20.56 -6.30 5.27
N ALA A 81 21.33 -6.02 6.31
CA ALA A 81 22.60 -5.31 6.19
C ALA A 81 23.55 -6.01 5.22
N GLY A 82 24.17 -5.25 4.33
CA GLY A 82 25.11 -5.78 3.33
C GLY A 82 24.48 -6.38 2.08
N THR A 83 23.13 -6.40 1.99
CA THR A 83 22.40 -6.81 0.80
C THR A 83 21.74 -5.62 0.11
N LYS A 84 21.31 -5.76 -1.14
CA LYS A 84 20.67 -4.70 -1.91
C LYS A 84 19.52 -5.23 -2.74
N ALA A 85 18.52 -4.38 -2.95
CA ALA A 85 17.46 -4.62 -3.89
C ALA A 85 17.89 -4.24 -5.31
N HIS A 86 17.30 -4.88 -6.32
CA HIS A 86 17.53 -4.60 -7.73
C HIS A 86 16.22 -4.21 -8.42
N VAL A 87 16.24 -3.14 -9.20
CA VAL A 87 15.11 -2.72 -10.02
C VAL A 87 15.21 -3.39 -11.39
N ARG A 88 14.24 -4.22 -11.73
CA ARG A 88 14.13 -4.88 -13.05
C ARG A 88 13.73 -3.89 -14.14
N GLU A 89 13.88 -4.27 -15.39
CA GLU A 89 13.50 -3.47 -16.57
C GLU A 89 12.01 -3.10 -16.59
N ASP A 90 11.13 -3.97 -16.09
CA ASP A 90 9.69 -3.73 -16.00
C ASP A 90 9.28 -2.85 -14.81
N GLY A 91 10.26 -2.39 -14.01
CA GLY A 91 10.07 -1.56 -12.83
C GLY A 91 9.70 -2.34 -11.56
N THR A 92 9.57 -3.66 -11.61
CA THR A 92 9.46 -4.46 -10.39
C THR A 92 10.77 -4.45 -9.61
N ILE A 93 10.70 -4.68 -8.31
CA ILE A 93 11.88 -4.62 -7.44
C ILE A 93 12.14 -6.00 -6.84
N ASP A 94 13.30 -6.55 -7.15
CA ASP A 94 13.83 -7.75 -6.51
C ASP A 94 14.42 -7.39 -5.17
N PHE A 95 13.77 -7.81 -4.11
CA PHE A 95 14.27 -7.66 -2.75
C PHE A 95 15.04 -8.93 -2.32
N PRO A 96 16.16 -8.79 -1.62
CA PRO A 96 16.90 -9.96 -1.11
C PRO A 96 16.08 -10.72 -0.05
N VAL A 97 16.37 -12.00 0.11
CA VAL A 97 15.84 -12.81 1.23
C VAL A 97 16.19 -12.12 2.55
N GLY A 98 15.28 -12.14 3.50
CA GLY A 98 15.38 -11.43 4.77
C GLY A 98 14.79 -10.02 4.73
N THR A 99 14.30 -9.55 3.58
CA THR A 99 13.60 -8.26 3.49
C THR A 99 12.21 -8.34 4.13
N VAL A 100 11.82 -7.27 4.82
CA VAL A 100 10.46 -7.08 5.34
C VAL A 100 9.88 -5.78 4.78
N ILE A 101 8.72 -5.89 4.14
CA ILE A 101 7.89 -4.75 3.75
C ILE A 101 6.78 -4.62 4.78
N VAL A 102 6.69 -3.45 5.41
CA VAL A 102 5.76 -3.15 6.50
C VAL A 102 4.75 -2.13 6.03
N LYS A 103 3.47 -2.37 6.34
CA LYS A 103 2.38 -1.46 6.00
C LYS A 103 1.37 -1.41 7.15
N SER A 104 1.32 -0.28 7.85
CA SER A 104 0.37 -0.02 8.92
C SER A 104 -0.78 0.85 8.43
N PHE A 105 -2.02 0.54 8.84
CA PHE A 105 -3.25 1.22 8.44
C PHE A 105 -3.91 1.85 9.66
N GLY A 106 -4.28 3.12 9.54
CA GLY A 106 -4.97 3.87 10.59
C GLY A 106 -5.82 4.98 10.00
N TRP A 107 -6.60 5.64 10.85
CA TRP A 107 -7.38 6.82 10.48
C TRP A 107 -7.04 7.94 11.47
N PRO A 108 -6.74 9.16 11.01
CA PRO A 108 -6.34 10.28 11.88
C PRO A 108 -7.37 10.60 12.97
N ASP A 109 -8.65 10.49 12.63
CA ASP A 109 -9.77 10.80 13.52
C ASP A 109 -10.05 9.68 14.55
N ARG A 110 -9.39 8.54 14.41
CA ARG A 110 -9.58 7.40 15.29
C ARG A 110 -8.39 7.26 16.26
N ASP A 111 -8.69 7.31 17.56
CA ASP A 111 -7.73 7.04 18.65
C ASP A 111 -6.38 7.79 18.50
N GLY A 112 -6.41 9.04 17.99
CA GLY A 112 -5.21 9.84 17.75
C GLY A 112 -4.34 9.32 16.60
N GLY A 113 -4.94 8.68 15.59
CA GLY A 113 -4.23 8.16 14.42
C GLY A 113 -3.54 6.80 14.65
N ARG A 114 -3.83 6.11 15.76
CA ARG A 114 -3.25 4.80 16.03
C ARG A 114 -3.63 3.79 14.94
N PRO A 115 -2.70 2.95 14.50
CA PRO A 115 -3.01 1.94 13.51
C PRO A 115 -4.01 0.91 14.05
N VAL A 116 -4.82 0.40 13.15
CA VAL A 116 -5.72 -0.74 13.40
C VAL A 116 -5.02 -2.04 13.06
N GLU A 117 -4.21 -2.00 12.01
CA GLU A 117 -3.57 -3.16 11.42
C GLU A 117 -2.17 -2.83 10.95
N THR A 118 -1.26 -3.80 11.10
CA THR A 118 0.04 -3.81 10.41
C THR A 118 0.18 -5.12 9.65
N ARG A 119 0.45 -5.02 8.36
CA ARG A 119 0.78 -6.17 7.50
C ARG A 119 2.27 -6.23 7.27
N LEU A 120 2.83 -7.41 7.45
CA LEU A 120 4.19 -7.74 7.07
C LEU A 120 4.16 -8.58 5.79
N LEU A 121 5.02 -8.25 4.85
CA LEU A 121 5.38 -9.11 3.74
C LEU A 121 6.86 -9.42 3.89
N ILE A 122 7.19 -10.68 4.21
CA ILE A 122 8.53 -11.13 4.58
C ILE A 122 9.08 -12.02 3.46
N HIS A 123 10.24 -11.68 2.92
CA HIS A 123 10.94 -12.49 1.92
C HIS A 123 11.77 -13.55 2.62
N ARG A 124 11.30 -14.77 2.65
CA ARG A 124 11.97 -15.95 3.22
C ARG A 124 12.64 -16.78 2.12
N ALA A 125 13.48 -17.71 2.48
CA ALA A 125 14.11 -18.63 1.53
C ALA A 125 13.08 -19.42 0.68
N THR A 126 11.87 -19.63 1.22
CA THR A 126 10.74 -20.30 0.54
C THR A 126 9.85 -19.36 -0.26
N GLY A 127 10.19 -18.06 -0.36
CA GLY A 127 9.41 -17.01 -1.01
C GLY A 127 8.72 -16.06 -0.01
N TRP A 128 7.85 -15.22 -0.53
CA TRP A 128 7.18 -14.21 0.28
C TRP A 128 6.08 -14.78 1.18
N THR A 129 6.08 -14.35 2.44
CA THR A 129 5.07 -14.71 3.44
C THR A 129 4.37 -13.44 3.93
N ALA A 130 3.03 -13.42 3.84
CA ALA A 130 2.20 -12.32 4.34
C ALA A 130 1.66 -12.65 5.74
N LEU A 131 1.82 -11.72 6.69
CA LEU A 131 1.35 -11.84 8.08
C LEU A 131 0.57 -10.59 8.48
N PRO A 132 -0.74 -10.69 8.72
CA PRO A 132 -1.54 -9.59 9.26
C PRO A 132 -1.50 -9.57 10.78
N TYR A 133 -1.29 -8.40 11.37
CA TYR A 133 -1.35 -8.13 12.81
C TYR A 133 -2.39 -7.07 13.10
N ILE A 134 -3.22 -7.28 14.13
CA ILE A 134 -4.22 -6.32 14.59
C ILE A 134 -3.72 -5.73 15.91
N TRP A 135 -3.68 -4.40 15.98
CA TRP A 135 -3.24 -3.67 17.16
C TRP A 135 -4.24 -3.89 18.31
N ASP A 136 -3.68 -4.13 19.48
CA ASP A 136 -4.44 -4.30 20.72
C ASP A 136 -5.09 -2.94 21.10
N ALA A 137 -6.15 -2.99 21.90
CA ALA A 137 -6.93 -1.78 22.23
C ALA A 137 -6.12 -0.69 22.96
N ASP A 138 -5.10 -1.11 23.73
CA ASP A 138 -4.18 -0.19 24.41
C ASP A 138 -3.09 0.37 23.47
N GLY A 139 -2.96 -0.18 22.26
CA GLY A 139 -1.97 0.22 21.27
C GLY A 139 -0.51 -0.08 21.64
N GLN A 140 -0.29 -0.98 22.61
CA GLN A 140 1.07 -1.31 23.04
C GLN A 140 1.73 -2.38 22.17
N ASP A 141 0.94 -3.25 21.55
CA ASP A 141 1.41 -4.29 20.65
C ASP A 141 0.31 -4.69 19.66
N ALA A 142 0.64 -5.55 18.71
CA ALA A 142 -0.32 -6.11 17.78
C ALA A 142 -0.28 -7.64 17.76
N SER A 143 -1.45 -8.25 17.67
CA SER A 143 -1.65 -9.70 17.72
C SER A 143 -1.83 -10.27 16.31
N LEU A 144 -1.21 -11.42 16.04
CA LEU A 144 -1.29 -12.12 14.76
C LEU A 144 -2.74 -12.53 14.45
N ALA A 145 -3.21 -12.21 13.25
CA ALA A 145 -4.59 -12.44 12.81
C ALA A 145 -4.66 -13.32 11.55
N ILE A 146 -4.13 -14.53 11.58
CA ILE A 146 -4.07 -15.46 10.43
C ILE A 146 -5.43 -15.67 9.76
N ALA A 147 -6.51 -15.79 10.58
CA ALA A 147 -7.87 -15.96 10.09
C ALA A 147 -8.52 -14.64 9.61
N GLY A 148 -7.81 -13.53 9.73
CA GLY A 148 -8.40 -12.19 9.50
C GLY A 148 -9.38 -11.81 10.60
N ARG A 149 -9.90 -10.61 10.55
CA ARG A 149 -10.93 -10.10 11.48
C ARG A 149 -11.67 -8.93 10.89
N ARG A 150 -12.91 -8.74 11.29
CA ARG A 150 -13.65 -7.49 11.06
C ARG A 150 -13.54 -6.60 12.29
N VAL A 151 -12.97 -5.41 12.13
CA VAL A 151 -12.76 -4.42 13.19
C VAL A 151 -13.72 -3.25 12.97
N PRO A 152 -14.53 -2.84 13.96
CA PRO A 152 -15.36 -1.65 13.83
C PRO A 152 -14.47 -0.40 13.75
N VAL A 153 -14.69 0.44 12.73
CA VAL A 153 -13.96 1.69 12.52
C VAL A 153 -14.94 2.78 12.15
N THR A 154 -14.80 3.93 12.81
CA THR A 154 -15.53 5.16 12.48
C THR A 154 -14.51 6.21 12.06
N PHE A 155 -14.76 6.90 10.95
CA PHE A 155 -13.89 7.94 10.40
C PHE A 155 -14.70 8.94 9.55
N LYS A 156 -14.05 10.03 9.16
CA LYS A 156 -14.60 10.97 8.18
C LYS A 156 -13.83 10.86 6.86
N SER A 157 -14.55 10.88 5.74
CA SER A 157 -13.96 11.04 4.41
C SER A 157 -13.54 12.51 4.18
N PRO A 158 -12.74 12.80 3.14
CA PRO A 158 -12.26 14.17 2.86
C PRO A 158 -13.38 15.20 2.67
N ASP A 159 -14.56 14.77 2.20
CA ASP A 159 -15.77 15.62 2.07
C ASP A 159 -16.50 15.87 3.41
N GLY A 160 -15.99 15.33 4.53
CA GLY A 160 -16.55 15.48 5.87
C GLY A 160 -17.64 14.47 6.22
N GLU A 161 -18.03 13.56 5.32
CA GLU A 161 -19.02 12.52 5.60
C GLU A 161 -18.48 11.53 6.64
N ALA A 162 -19.29 11.25 7.65
CA ALA A 162 -18.97 10.28 8.69
C ALA A 162 -19.33 8.86 8.23
N HIS A 163 -18.39 7.94 8.36
CA HIS A 163 -18.54 6.53 8.01
C HIS A 163 -18.36 5.66 9.25
N SER A 164 -19.16 4.61 9.35
CA SER A 164 -19.00 3.54 10.33
C SER A 164 -19.01 2.21 9.61
N ILE A 165 -17.86 1.56 9.55
CA ILE A 165 -17.67 0.31 8.80
C ILE A 165 -17.17 -0.81 9.70
N ARG A 166 -17.30 -2.03 9.22
CA ARG A 166 -16.61 -3.20 9.75
C ARG A 166 -15.39 -3.48 8.87
N TYR A 167 -14.31 -2.73 9.11
CA TYR A 167 -13.07 -2.85 8.35
C TYR A 167 -12.59 -4.30 8.32
N ALA A 168 -12.34 -4.81 7.12
CA ALA A 168 -11.95 -6.20 6.93
C ALA A 168 -10.41 -6.31 6.91
N VAL A 169 -9.82 -6.75 8.02
CA VAL A 169 -8.44 -7.24 8.04
C VAL A 169 -8.42 -8.57 7.30
N PRO A 170 -7.66 -8.71 6.19
CA PRO A 170 -7.66 -9.93 5.40
C PRO A 170 -7.03 -11.09 6.16
N ASN A 171 -7.49 -12.30 5.88
CA ASN A 171 -6.80 -13.50 6.32
C ASN A 171 -5.56 -13.77 5.45
N LYS A 172 -4.69 -14.68 5.91
CA LYS A 172 -3.43 -15.02 5.20
C LYS A 172 -3.65 -15.46 3.75
N ASN A 173 -4.76 -16.14 3.44
CA ASN A 173 -5.06 -16.59 2.08
C ASN A 173 -5.53 -15.45 1.19
N GLN A 174 -6.34 -14.52 1.72
CA GLN A 174 -6.78 -13.33 0.98
C GLN A 174 -5.62 -12.41 0.59
N CYS A 175 -4.51 -12.42 1.33
CA CYS A 175 -3.30 -11.71 0.90
C CYS A 175 -2.78 -12.22 -0.45
N LYS A 176 -2.89 -13.54 -0.69
CA LYS A 176 -2.47 -14.15 -1.96
C LYS A 176 -3.32 -13.70 -3.14
N GLU A 177 -4.59 -13.38 -2.96
CA GLU A 177 -5.47 -12.99 -4.07
C GLU A 177 -4.97 -11.70 -4.75
N CYS A 178 -4.50 -10.72 -3.97
CA CYS A 178 -3.93 -9.49 -4.50
C CYS A 178 -2.44 -9.62 -4.85
N HIS A 179 -1.67 -10.39 -4.06
CA HIS A 179 -0.23 -10.53 -4.20
C HIS A 179 0.19 -11.70 -5.10
N ASN A 180 -0.75 -12.33 -5.80
CA ASN A 180 -0.46 -13.45 -6.69
C ASN A 180 -0.05 -12.95 -8.08
N LEU A 181 1.17 -13.28 -8.49
CA LEU A 181 1.63 -13.14 -9.86
C LEU A 181 2.11 -14.52 -10.34
N ALA A 182 1.43 -15.10 -11.31
CA ALA A 182 1.74 -16.45 -11.85
C ALA A 182 1.84 -17.55 -10.76
N GLY A 183 1.00 -17.49 -9.72
CA GLY A 183 0.98 -18.47 -8.63
C GLY A 183 1.93 -18.18 -7.48
N VAL A 184 2.79 -17.16 -7.59
CA VAL A 184 3.76 -16.76 -6.57
C VAL A 184 3.31 -15.49 -5.87
N ILE A 185 3.57 -15.37 -4.57
CA ILE A 185 3.33 -14.12 -3.83
C ILE A 185 4.45 -13.16 -4.16
N GLU A 186 4.07 -11.93 -4.59
CA GLU A 186 5.00 -10.85 -4.94
C GLU A 186 4.61 -9.53 -4.28
N PRO A 187 5.58 -8.63 -3.98
CA PRO A 187 5.28 -7.26 -3.58
C PRO A 187 4.62 -6.50 -4.73
N ILE A 188 3.50 -5.81 -4.44
CA ILE A 188 2.78 -5.02 -5.44
C ILE A 188 3.13 -3.53 -5.32
N GLY A 189 3.18 -3.02 -4.08
CA GLY A 189 3.21 -1.59 -3.81
C GLY A 189 4.53 -0.90 -4.13
N PRO A 190 5.69 -1.39 -3.65
CA PRO A 190 6.98 -0.81 -4.00
C PRO A 190 7.36 -1.24 -5.43
N ASN A 191 7.08 -0.36 -6.40
CA ASN A 191 7.45 -0.51 -7.79
C ASN A 191 8.13 0.78 -8.24
N ALA A 192 9.19 0.70 -9.02
CA ALA A 192 10.02 1.85 -9.40
C ALA A 192 9.22 3.00 -10.03
N ARG A 193 8.14 2.69 -10.79
CA ARG A 193 7.30 3.71 -11.43
C ARG A 193 6.43 4.51 -10.46
N ASN A 194 6.21 4.01 -9.23
CA ASN A 194 5.30 4.60 -8.24
C ASN A 194 5.96 4.92 -6.89
N LEU A 195 7.14 4.34 -6.62
CA LEU A 195 7.86 4.47 -5.36
C LEU A 195 8.47 5.87 -5.22
N VAL A 196 8.18 6.53 -4.11
CA VAL A 196 8.78 7.81 -3.72
C VAL A 196 9.57 7.62 -2.45
N LEU A 197 10.87 7.81 -2.52
CA LEU A 197 11.76 7.77 -1.38
C LEU A 197 11.82 9.15 -0.70
N PRO A 198 11.99 9.22 0.63
CA PRO A 198 12.17 10.50 1.32
C PRO A 198 13.45 11.20 0.85
N ALA A 199 13.48 12.53 0.97
CA ALA A 199 14.63 13.35 0.52
C ALA A 199 15.98 12.90 1.14
N ALA A 200 15.95 12.38 2.37
CA ALA A 200 17.14 11.84 3.04
C ALA A 200 17.69 10.56 2.37
N MET A 201 16.91 9.92 1.51
CA MET A 201 17.25 8.69 0.78
C MET A 201 17.66 8.96 -0.68
N THR A 202 18.08 10.18 -1.03
CA THR A 202 18.52 10.53 -2.38
C THR A 202 20.05 10.39 -2.53
N GLY A 203 20.52 10.24 -3.77
CA GLY A 203 21.95 10.14 -4.05
C GLY A 203 22.59 8.88 -3.47
N ASP A 204 23.70 9.04 -2.76
CA ASP A 204 24.48 7.92 -2.22
C ASP A 204 23.73 7.12 -1.15
N ALA A 205 22.80 7.74 -0.43
CA ALA A 205 21.99 7.04 0.55
C ALA A 205 21.11 5.94 -0.09
N THR A 206 20.62 6.16 -1.32
CA THR A 206 19.87 5.14 -2.06
C THR A 206 20.74 3.95 -2.42
N ARG A 207 22.03 4.18 -2.72
CA ARG A 207 23.00 3.12 -3.05
C ARG A 207 23.30 2.16 -1.90
N LEU A 208 22.93 2.52 -0.68
CA LEU A 208 23.01 1.60 0.46
C LEU A 208 22.00 0.45 0.34
N TYR A 209 20.87 0.70 -0.32
CA TYR A 209 19.73 -0.22 -0.39
C TYR A 209 19.46 -0.76 -1.80
N PHE A 210 19.93 -0.07 -2.85
CA PHE A 210 19.74 -0.46 -4.25
C PHE A 210 21.08 -0.53 -4.98
N ASP A 211 21.25 -1.54 -5.82
CA ASP A 211 22.46 -1.68 -6.65
C ASP A 211 22.38 -0.84 -7.93
N ASN A 212 21.16 -0.55 -8.44
CA ASN A 212 20.86 0.27 -9.60
C ASN A 212 19.84 1.40 -9.32
N PRO A 213 20.13 2.34 -8.39
CA PRO A 213 19.17 3.35 -7.95
C PRO A 213 18.70 4.31 -9.03
N GLU A 214 19.43 4.44 -10.13
CA GLU A 214 19.05 5.23 -11.31
C GLU A 214 17.83 4.68 -12.05
N ALA A 215 17.48 3.42 -11.83
CA ALA A 215 16.29 2.77 -12.35
C ALA A 215 15.01 3.12 -11.55
N LEU A 216 15.14 3.69 -10.36
CA LEU A 216 14.02 4.20 -9.58
C LEU A 216 13.49 5.50 -10.20
N LYS A 217 12.52 5.38 -11.08
CA LYS A 217 11.92 6.53 -11.80
C LYS A 217 10.41 6.55 -11.55
N PRO A 218 9.91 7.34 -10.58
CA PRO A 218 8.49 7.46 -10.29
C PRO A 218 7.79 8.24 -11.41
N VAL A 219 7.39 7.52 -12.47
CA VAL A 219 6.76 8.09 -13.68
C VAL A 219 5.24 8.10 -13.60
N LEU A 220 4.60 7.39 -12.66
CA LEU A 220 3.16 7.48 -12.48
C LEU A 220 2.78 8.87 -11.98
N PRO A 221 1.79 9.53 -12.59
CA PRO A 221 1.26 10.79 -12.05
C PRO A 221 0.53 10.52 -10.72
N ARG A 222 0.34 11.57 -9.96
CA ARG A 222 -0.59 11.55 -8.83
C ARG A 222 -2.01 11.58 -9.40
N TRP A 223 -2.79 10.56 -9.08
CA TRP A 223 -4.18 10.47 -9.58
C TRP A 223 -5.04 11.66 -9.14
N ASP A 224 -4.77 12.21 -7.95
CA ASP A 224 -5.50 13.28 -7.27
C ASP A 224 -4.99 14.70 -7.58
N ASP A 225 -3.90 14.84 -8.33
CA ASP A 225 -3.32 16.14 -8.68
C ASP A 225 -3.47 16.43 -10.18
N PRO A 226 -4.36 17.36 -10.58
CA PRO A 226 -4.54 17.74 -11.99
C PRO A 226 -3.29 18.28 -12.68
N LYS A 227 -2.28 18.71 -11.92
CA LYS A 227 -1.02 19.23 -12.48
C LYS A 227 -0.01 18.13 -12.80
N SER A 228 -0.24 16.92 -12.32
CA SER A 228 0.70 15.80 -12.48
C SER A 228 0.56 15.05 -13.81
N GLY A 229 -0.54 15.25 -14.53
CA GLY A 229 -0.80 14.60 -15.81
C GLY A 229 -2.22 14.85 -16.34
N THR A 230 -2.46 14.43 -17.58
CA THR A 230 -3.79 14.47 -18.21
C THR A 230 -4.79 13.61 -17.43
N VAL A 231 -6.09 13.82 -17.67
CA VAL A 231 -7.16 13.01 -17.06
C VAL A 231 -6.96 11.52 -17.39
N GLN A 232 -6.60 11.19 -18.63
CA GLN A 232 -6.31 9.81 -19.03
C GLN A 232 -5.11 9.21 -18.27
N GLU A 233 -4.01 9.93 -18.15
CA GLU A 233 -2.83 9.44 -17.44
C GLU A 233 -3.12 9.23 -15.96
N ARG A 234 -3.83 10.14 -15.31
CA ARG A 234 -4.25 10.02 -13.90
C ARG A 234 -5.22 8.86 -13.70
N ALA A 235 -6.20 8.67 -14.59
CA ALA A 235 -7.11 7.55 -14.57
C ALA A 235 -6.37 6.20 -14.73
N ARG A 236 -5.40 6.14 -15.65
CA ARG A 236 -4.56 4.96 -15.84
C ARG A 236 -3.68 4.67 -14.63
N ALA A 237 -3.10 5.69 -14.00
CA ALA A 237 -2.34 5.52 -12.75
C ALA A 237 -3.23 4.98 -11.62
N TYR A 238 -4.45 5.50 -11.51
CA TYR A 238 -5.44 4.99 -10.55
C TYR A 238 -5.79 3.52 -10.80
N LEU A 239 -6.05 3.14 -12.05
CA LEU A 239 -6.37 1.76 -12.44
C LEU A 239 -5.18 0.81 -12.27
N ASP A 240 -3.96 1.25 -12.60
CA ASP A 240 -2.73 0.49 -12.37
C ASP A 240 -2.59 0.09 -10.90
N VAL A 241 -2.77 1.03 -10.00
CA VAL A 241 -2.54 0.78 -8.56
C VAL A 241 -3.71 0.05 -7.90
N ASN A 242 -4.95 0.36 -8.28
CA ASN A 242 -6.13 -0.17 -7.59
C ASN A 242 -6.69 -1.46 -8.20
N CYS A 243 -6.35 -1.78 -9.44
CA CYS A 243 -7.00 -2.85 -10.19
C CYS A 243 -6.03 -3.83 -10.86
N SER A 244 -4.87 -3.34 -11.36
CA SER A 244 -4.01 -4.14 -12.23
C SER A 244 -3.36 -5.34 -11.54
N HIS A 245 -3.22 -5.32 -10.21
CA HIS A 245 -2.67 -6.44 -9.47
C HIS A 245 -3.51 -7.73 -9.59
N CYS A 246 -4.83 -7.61 -9.82
CA CYS A 246 -5.70 -8.73 -10.19
C CYS A 246 -5.95 -8.77 -11.70
N HIS A 247 -6.16 -7.61 -12.35
CA HIS A 247 -6.50 -7.46 -13.75
C HIS A 247 -5.26 -7.32 -14.64
N ASN A 248 -4.55 -8.42 -14.81
CA ASN A 248 -3.41 -8.59 -15.71
C ASN A 248 -3.36 -10.05 -16.20
N PRO A 249 -2.57 -10.40 -17.24
CA PRO A 249 -2.54 -11.76 -17.80
C PRO A 249 -2.13 -12.86 -16.81
N GLN A 250 -1.45 -12.52 -15.72
CA GLN A 250 -0.94 -13.45 -14.71
C GLN A 250 -1.62 -13.28 -13.34
N GLY A 251 -2.56 -12.34 -13.23
CA GLY A 251 -3.29 -12.03 -12.00
C GLY A 251 -4.51 -12.93 -11.78
N SER A 252 -5.08 -12.84 -10.59
CA SER A 252 -6.24 -13.65 -10.18
C SER A 252 -7.50 -13.44 -11.03
N ALA A 253 -7.66 -12.27 -11.68
CA ALA A 253 -8.77 -11.94 -12.56
C ALA A 253 -8.39 -12.00 -14.06
N SER A 254 -7.36 -12.75 -14.44
CA SER A 254 -6.91 -12.90 -15.84
C SER A 254 -8.00 -13.42 -16.78
N ASN A 255 -8.92 -14.27 -16.28
CA ASN A 255 -10.05 -14.80 -17.02
C ASN A 255 -11.04 -13.73 -17.50
N SER A 256 -11.04 -12.53 -16.90
CA SER A 256 -11.86 -11.42 -17.37
C SER A 256 -11.36 -10.84 -18.70
N GLY A 257 -10.11 -11.10 -19.08
CA GLY A 257 -9.43 -10.48 -20.22
C GLY A 257 -9.35 -8.96 -20.12
N LEU A 258 -9.51 -8.41 -18.88
CA LEU A 258 -9.32 -6.99 -18.58
C LEU A 258 -7.92 -6.81 -18.02
N PHE A 259 -7.10 -6.00 -18.68
CA PHE A 259 -5.69 -5.77 -18.33
C PHE A 259 -5.45 -4.27 -18.13
N LEU A 260 -5.09 -3.88 -16.90
CA LEU A 260 -5.15 -2.49 -16.44
C LEU A 260 -3.80 -1.97 -15.94
N ARG A 261 -2.67 -2.62 -16.32
CA ARG A 261 -1.34 -2.10 -15.97
C ARG A 261 -1.05 -0.81 -16.73
N TRP A 262 -0.23 0.03 -16.13
CA TRP A 262 0.26 1.26 -16.76
C TRP A 262 0.85 1.02 -18.16
N THR A 263 1.52 -0.09 -18.34
CA THR A 263 2.16 -0.50 -19.59
C THR A 263 1.23 -1.16 -20.59
N ASP A 264 0.02 -1.56 -20.19
CA ASP A 264 -0.94 -2.21 -21.09
C ASP A 264 -1.51 -1.18 -22.08
N PRO A 265 -1.70 -1.55 -23.36
CA PRO A 265 -2.23 -0.63 -24.36
C PRO A 265 -3.72 -0.33 -24.08
N VAL A 266 -4.11 0.94 -24.27
CA VAL A 266 -5.52 1.35 -24.18
C VAL A 266 -6.28 0.79 -25.39
N GLY A 267 -7.32 0.00 -25.13
CA GLY A 267 -8.12 -0.67 -26.16
C GLY A 267 -9.10 -1.66 -25.55
N VAL A 268 -9.49 -2.68 -26.28
CA VAL A 268 -10.51 -3.66 -25.84
C VAL A 268 -10.10 -4.36 -24.54
N ASN A 269 -8.84 -4.79 -24.43
CA ASN A 269 -8.36 -5.45 -23.21
C ASN A 269 -8.19 -4.46 -22.03
N TYR A 270 -8.15 -3.17 -22.31
CA TYR A 270 -8.20 -2.12 -21.27
C TYR A 270 -9.62 -1.77 -20.85
N GLY A 271 -10.63 -2.38 -21.51
CA GLY A 271 -12.04 -2.24 -21.19
C GLY A 271 -12.84 -1.43 -22.20
N ILE A 272 -12.21 -0.75 -23.17
CA ILE A 272 -12.89 0.09 -24.15
C ILE A 272 -13.71 -0.78 -25.12
N GLY A 273 -15.04 -0.61 -25.12
CA GLY A 273 -15.94 -1.43 -25.95
C GLY A 273 -15.90 -2.93 -25.61
N LYS A 274 -15.31 -3.31 -24.47
CA LYS A 274 -15.19 -4.70 -24.06
C LYS A 274 -16.50 -5.23 -23.49
N ARG A 275 -17.03 -6.30 -24.12
CA ARG A 275 -18.21 -7.00 -23.61
C ARG A 275 -17.93 -7.73 -22.29
N PRO A 276 -18.95 -7.96 -21.46
CA PRO A 276 -18.81 -8.69 -20.21
C PRO A 276 -18.24 -10.10 -20.44
N THR A 277 -17.16 -10.42 -19.73
CA THR A 277 -16.59 -11.78 -19.68
C THR A 277 -16.48 -12.14 -18.19
N ALA A 278 -17.13 -13.23 -17.77
CA ALA A 278 -17.16 -13.66 -16.37
C ALA A 278 -17.68 -12.59 -15.37
N ALA A 279 -18.45 -11.59 -15.83
CA ALA A 279 -18.90 -10.48 -14.99
C ALA A 279 -20.12 -10.83 -14.12
N GLY A 280 -20.89 -11.86 -14.46
CA GLY A 280 -22.11 -12.24 -13.74
C GLY A 280 -23.05 -11.04 -13.55
N ARG A 281 -23.59 -10.86 -12.32
CA ARG A 281 -24.43 -9.70 -11.96
C ARG A 281 -23.66 -8.35 -12.04
N GLY A 282 -22.34 -8.40 -12.03
CA GLY A 282 -21.48 -7.23 -12.09
C GLY A 282 -21.54 -6.46 -13.40
N SER A 283 -22.14 -7.02 -14.47
CA SER A 283 -22.41 -6.25 -15.69
C SER A 283 -23.56 -5.26 -15.53
N GLY A 284 -24.47 -5.46 -14.57
CA GLY A 284 -25.67 -4.63 -14.40
C GLY A 284 -26.58 -4.59 -15.65
N GLY A 285 -26.46 -5.58 -16.54
CA GLY A 285 -27.16 -5.59 -17.84
C GLY A 285 -26.52 -4.68 -18.90
N MET A 286 -25.37 -4.08 -18.63
CA MET A 286 -24.68 -3.20 -19.58
C MET A 286 -23.80 -3.98 -20.56
N ASP A 287 -23.65 -3.45 -21.77
CA ASP A 287 -22.94 -4.11 -22.88
C ASP A 287 -21.42 -4.01 -22.77
N PHE A 288 -20.87 -2.95 -22.14
CA PHE A 288 -19.44 -2.68 -22.18
C PHE A 288 -18.85 -2.34 -20.80
N ALA A 289 -17.62 -2.78 -20.57
CA ALA A 289 -16.85 -2.40 -19.39
C ALA A 289 -16.65 -0.89 -19.34
N ILE A 290 -16.20 -0.32 -20.44
CA ILE A 290 -16.09 1.12 -20.68
C ILE A 290 -16.77 1.43 -22.01
N LYS A 291 -17.82 2.25 -21.97
CA LYS A 291 -18.51 2.77 -23.13
C LYS A 291 -18.01 4.21 -23.37
N PRO A 292 -17.22 4.47 -24.41
CA PRO A 292 -16.68 5.81 -24.68
C PRO A 292 -17.75 6.90 -24.69
N GLY A 293 -17.51 7.98 -23.96
CA GLY A 293 -18.43 9.11 -23.83
C GLY A 293 -19.67 8.86 -22.98
N ASP A 294 -19.78 7.68 -22.33
CA ASP A 294 -20.99 7.29 -21.59
C ASP A 294 -20.62 6.52 -20.29
N PRO A 295 -20.20 7.23 -19.23
CA PRO A 295 -19.85 6.59 -17.96
C PRO A 295 -21.03 5.91 -17.27
N ASP A 296 -22.27 6.38 -17.47
CA ASP A 296 -23.47 5.83 -16.83
C ASP A 296 -23.83 4.43 -17.35
N HIS A 297 -23.44 4.12 -18.58
CA HIS A 297 -23.62 2.81 -19.19
C HIS A 297 -22.31 2.02 -19.31
N SER A 298 -21.34 2.32 -18.43
CA SER A 298 -20.07 1.60 -18.29
C SER A 298 -20.08 0.76 -17.02
N PHE A 299 -20.10 -0.58 -17.14
CA PHE A 299 -20.20 -1.42 -15.94
C PHE A 299 -18.95 -1.37 -15.05
N LEU A 300 -17.83 -0.82 -15.51
CA LEU A 300 -16.70 -0.47 -14.66
C LEU A 300 -17.14 0.50 -13.54
N ILE A 301 -17.84 1.58 -13.90
CA ILE A 301 -18.35 2.56 -12.94
C ILE A 301 -19.40 1.93 -12.03
N TYR A 302 -20.36 1.20 -12.57
CA TYR A 302 -21.38 0.49 -11.80
C TYR A 302 -20.77 -0.41 -10.71
N ARG A 303 -19.72 -1.16 -11.03
CA ARG A 303 -19.01 -2.01 -10.06
C ARG A 303 -18.25 -1.21 -9.01
N LEU A 304 -17.65 -0.07 -9.39
CA LEU A 304 -16.92 0.79 -8.47
C LEU A 304 -17.84 1.51 -7.48
N GLU A 305 -19.05 1.87 -7.90
CA GLU A 305 -20.07 2.51 -7.07
C GLU A 305 -20.84 1.52 -6.18
N SER A 306 -20.82 0.23 -6.50
CA SER A 306 -21.51 -0.80 -5.72
C SER A 306 -20.74 -1.19 -4.46
N LEU A 307 -21.49 -1.49 -3.38
CA LEU A 307 -21.00 -2.16 -2.17
C LEU A 307 -21.55 -3.59 -2.03
N ASP A 308 -22.38 -4.07 -2.97
CA ASP A 308 -22.85 -5.46 -3.01
C ASP A 308 -21.67 -6.39 -3.30
N PRO A 309 -21.34 -7.36 -2.42
CA PRO A 309 -20.20 -8.26 -2.60
C PRO A 309 -20.20 -9.05 -3.92
N GLY A 310 -21.37 -9.25 -4.55
CA GLY A 310 -21.48 -9.92 -5.86
C GLY A 310 -21.29 -9.00 -7.06
N ILE A 311 -21.13 -7.69 -6.84
CA ILE A 311 -21.02 -6.66 -7.87
C ILE A 311 -19.77 -5.81 -7.68
N ALA A 312 -19.47 -5.44 -6.45
CA ALA A 312 -18.43 -4.49 -6.11
C ALA A 312 -17.05 -4.88 -6.65
N MET A 313 -16.28 -3.86 -7.10
CA MET A 313 -14.85 -3.94 -7.40
C MET A 313 -14.12 -2.77 -6.74
N PRO A 314 -12.94 -3.01 -6.12
CA PRO A 314 -12.36 -4.32 -5.78
C PRO A 314 -13.27 -5.17 -4.88
N GLU A 315 -13.17 -6.49 -4.99
CA GLU A 315 -13.94 -7.44 -4.15
C GLU A 315 -13.47 -7.44 -2.69
N LEU A 316 -12.22 -7.09 -2.46
CA LEU A 316 -11.59 -7.04 -1.15
C LEU A 316 -11.01 -5.66 -0.86
N GLY A 317 -10.87 -5.35 0.42
CA GLY A 317 -10.10 -4.19 0.89
C GLY A 317 -10.85 -2.87 0.88
N ARG A 318 -12.17 -2.86 0.67
CA ARG A 318 -13.00 -1.67 0.82
C ARG A 318 -14.36 -1.94 1.46
N GLY A 319 -14.81 -1.00 2.27
CA GLY A 319 -16.16 -0.94 2.86
C GLY A 319 -16.93 0.31 2.43
N VAL A 320 -16.27 1.26 1.76
CA VAL A 320 -16.89 2.48 1.21
C VAL A 320 -16.49 2.71 -0.25
N VAL A 321 -17.25 3.51 -0.96
CA VAL A 321 -16.93 3.94 -2.33
C VAL A 321 -15.84 5.02 -2.28
N HIS A 322 -14.85 4.93 -3.15
CA HIS A 322 -13.86 5.98 -3.36
C HIS A 322 -14.42 7.03 -4.33
N LYS A 323 -15.18 7.98 -3.80
CA LYS A 323 -15.92 8.96 -4.60
C LYS A 323 -15.05 9.73 -5.58
N GLU A 324 -13.88 10.19 -5.13
CA GLU A 324 -12.94 10.98 -5.92
C GLU A 324 -12.31 10.17 -7.05
N GLY A 325 -11.94 8.91 -6.77
CA GLY A 325 -11.43 7.99 -7.77
C GLY A 325 -12.48 7.64 -8.83
N VAL A 326 -13.72 7.42 -8.41
CA VAL A 326 -14.85 7.21 -9.33
C VAL A 326 -15.09 8.45 -10.18
N ALA A 327 -15.08 9.65 -9.59
CA ALA A 327 -15.26 10.91 -10.33
C ALA A 327 -14.19 11.09 -11.42
N LEU A 328 -12.92 10.78 -11.12
CA LEU A 328 -11.84 10.80 -12.10
C LEU A 328 -12.10 9.84 -13.28
N LEU A 329 -12.52 8.61 -12.98
CA LEU A 329 -12.78 7.60 -14.03
C LEU A 329 -14.02 7.97 -14.85
N ARG A 330 -15.06 8.54 -14.23
CA ARG A 330 -16.24 9.05 -14.94
C ARG A 330 -15.84 10.18 -15.89
N GLN A 331 -15.02 11.12 -15.43
CA GLN A 331 -14.49 12.21 -16.27
C GLN A 331 -13.70 11.64 -17.45
N TRP A 332 -12.77 10.72 -17.21
CA TRP A 332 -11.98 10.09 -18.26
C TRP A 332 -12.85 9.43 -19.33
N ILE A 333 -13.87 8.65 -18.93
CA ILE A 333 -14.79 7.99 -19.85
C ILE A 333 -15.63 9.00 -20.63
N ALA A 334 -16.11 10.06 -19.97
CA ALA A 334 -16.91 11.12 -20.62
C ALA A 334 -16.13 11.90 -21.68
N GLU A 335 -14.81 12.09 -21.48
CA GLU A 335 -13.91 12.77 -22.41
C GLU A 335 -13.49 11.90 -23.62
N MET A 336 -13.78 10.58 -23.59
CA MET A 336 -13.47 9.71 -24.75
C MET A 336 -14.37 10.04 -25.94
N PRO A 337 -13.82 10.05 -27.17
CA PRO A 337 -14.65 10.15 -28.37
C PRO A 337 -15.72 9.06 -28.39
N LYS A 338 -16.96 9.45 -28.66
CA LYS A 338 -18.05 8.47 -28.87
C LYS A 338 -17.78 7.67 -30.12
N GLU A 339 -17.98 6.36 -30.10
CA GLU A 339 -17.93 5.53 -31.32
C GLU A 339 -19.00 6.03 -32.29
N GLY A 340 -18.59 6.46 -33.49
CA GLY A 340 -19.50 6.89 -34.58
C GLY A 340 -19.61 8.41 -34.77
N GLY A 341 -18.66 9.20 -34.22
CA GLY A 341 -18.49 10.62 -34.57
C GLY A 341 -17.49 10.82 -35.70
#